data_39e0fd7a8779a74bce63a6822dfdfe56
#
_entry.id   39e0fd7a8779a74bce63a6822dfdfe56
#
_cell.length_a   1.000
_cell.length_b   1.000
_cell.length_c   1.000
_cell.angle_alpha   90.00
_cell.angle_beta   90.00
_cell.angle_gamma   90.00
#
_symmetry.space_group_name_H-M   'P 1'
#
loop_
_entity.id
_entity.type
_entity.pdbx_description
1 polymer ?
#
loop_
_entity_poly.entity_id
_entity_poly.type
_entity_poly.pdbx_seq_one_letter_code
_entity_poly.pdbx_strand_id
1 'polypeptide(L)'
;LESVGRPSPGVEIKVFSDQGKEVPEGEEGELCVKGDHVCHSYWNTTEAIFRNDFNGIYFKTGDWGYIRNGYVYLKSRKKEMINVGGKKVSPIEVEEVLNQIGGVEESVCVGMADPGNVLGEVVKAFVVVSDENLSDTSICSYVQSKLENYKVPVCIERIKEIPKTPSGKIQRLLLK
;
A
#
# COMPACT_ATOMS: atom_id res chain seq x y z
N LEU A 1 -3.14 4.85 11.06
CA LEU A 1 -3.37 5.63 9.82
C LEU A 1 -4.29 6.81 10.11
N GLU A 2 -3.87 8.01 9.75
CA GLU A 2 -4.70 9.21 9.80
C GLU A 2 -5.52 9.31 8.51
N SER A 3 -6.73 9.91 8.63
CA SER A 3 -7.59 10.15 7.47
C SER A 3 -7.01 11.25 6.59
N VAL A 4 -7.17 11.11 5.26
CA VAL A 4 -6.85 12.18 4.30
C VAL A 4 -7.99 13.22 4.18
N GLY A 5 -9.05 13.06 4.96
CA GLY A 5 -10.18 13.98 4.98
C GLY A 5 -11.44 13.41 4.35
N ARG A 6 -12.38 14.31 4.02
CA ARG A 6 -13.65 13.99 3.35
C ARG A 6 -13.59 14.41 1.88
N PRO A 7 -14.38 13.78 0.99
CA PRO A 7 -14.54 14.25 -0.37
C PRO A 7 -14.96 15.71 -0.42
N SER A 8 -14.42 16.46 -1.38
CA SER A 8 -14.87 17.84 -1.63
C SER A 8 -16.31 17.87 -2.15
N PRO A 9 -17.04 18.97 -1.96
CA PRO A 9 -18.37 19.12 -2.55
C PRO A 9 -18.36 18.83 -4.05
N GLY A 10 -19.34 18.04 -4.53
CA GLY A 10 -19.42 17.61 -5.92
C GLY A 10 -18.53 16.42 -6.30
N VAL A 11 -17.77 15.87 -5.34
CA VAL A 11 -16.98 14.64 -5.53
C VAL A 11 -17.59 13.50 -4.72
N GLU A 12 -17.84 12.38 -5.38
CA GLU A 12 -18.23 11.12 -4.77
C GLU A 12 -17.06 10.15 -4.81
N ILE A 13 -16.79 9.49 -3.69
CA ILE A 13 -15.77 8.43 -3.61
C ILE A 13 -16.45 7.15 -3.17
N LYS A 14 -16.17 6.06 -3.89
CA LYS A 14 -16.61 4.71 -3.57
C LYS A 14 -15.42 3.78 -3.49
N VAL A 15 -15.60 2.69 -2.75
CA VAL A 15 -14.59 1.64 -2.58
C VAL A 15 -15.04 0.39 -3.30
N PHE A 16 -14.18 -0.18 -4.15
CA PHE A 16 -14.49 -1.36 -4.93
C PHE A 16 -13.50 -2.49 -4.64
N SER A 17 -14.01 -3.71 -4.53
CA SER A 17 -13.19 -4.93 -4.44
C SER A 17 -12.43 -5.18 -5.77
N ASP A 18 -11.49 -6.14 -5.76
CA ASP A 18 -10.81 -6.57 -6.99
C ASP A 18 -11.76 -7.17 -8.03
N GLN A 19 -12.85 -7.80 -7.57
CA GLN A 19 -13.90 -8.35 -8.44
C GLN A 19 -14.79 -7.23 -8.99
N GLY A 20 -14.58 -6.02 -8.53
CA GLY A 20 -15.28 -4.88 -9.02
C GLY A 20 -16.65 -4.64 -8.42
N LYS A 21 -16.94 -5.18 -7.29
CA LYS A 21 -18.16 -4.89 -6.52
C LYS A 21 -17.87 -3.75 -5.54
N GLU A 22 -18.82 -2.84 -5.38
CA GLU A 22 -18.78 -1.86 -4.28
C GLU A 22 -18.77 -2.61 -2.95
N VAL A 23 -17.90 -2.19 -2.04
CA VAL A 23 -17.78 -2.79 -0.71
C VAL A 23 -18.45 -1.90 0.33
N PRO A 24 -18.96 -2.49 1.44
CA PRO A 24 -19.51 -1.75 2.55
C PRO A 24 -18.52 -0.77 3.18
N GLU A 25 -19.05 0.22 3.89
CA GLU A 25 -18.25 1.16 4.66
C GLU A 25 -17.39 0.44 5.70
N GLY A 26 -16.11 0.81 5.75
CA GLY A 26 -15.10 0.20 6.60
C GLY A 26 -14.36 -0.97 5.98
N GLU A 27 -14.84 -1.53 4.87
CA GLU A 27 -14.12 -2.55 4.11
C GLU A 27 -13.12 -1.92 3.14
N GLU A 28 -12.03 -2.64 2.88
CA GLU A 28 -10.94 -2.18 2.05
C GLU A 28 -11.15 -2.52 0.58
N GLY A 29 -10.73 -1.60 -0.29
CA GLY A 29 -10.79 -1.77 -1.73
C GLY A 29 -10.08 -0.66 -2.48
N GLU A 30 -10.24 -0.66 -3.81
CA GLU A 30 -9.76 0.41 -4.66
C GLU A 30 -10.68 1.62 -4.53
N LEU A 31 -10.09 2.77 -4.19
CA LEU A 31 -10.80 4.04 -4.14
C LEU A 31 -11.07 4.51 -5.57
N CYS A 32 -12.33 4.74 -5.89
CA CYS A 32 -12.76 5.26 -7.18
C CYS A 32 -13.52 6.55 -6.99
N VAL A 33 -13.26 7.53 -7.83
CA VAL A 33 -13.83 8.88 -7.71
C VAL A 33 -14.69 9.22 -8.90
N LYS A 34 -15.76 10.00 -8.62
CA LYS A 34 -16.66 10.58 -9.61
C LYS A 34 -16.98 12.01 -9.22
N GLY A 35 -17.13 12.89 -10.18
CA GLY A 35 -17.49 14.28 -9.95
C GLY A 35 -17.21 15.13 -11.19
N ASP A 36 -17.74 16.36 -11.19
CA ASP A 36 -17.60 17.30 -12.31
C ASP A 36 -16.14 17.73 -12.54
N HIS A 37 -15.29 17.57 -11.54
CA HIS A 37 -13.85 17.89 -11.61
C HIS A 37 -12.99 16.71 -12.05
N VAL A 38 -13.58 15.51 -12.22
CA VAL A 38 -12.87 14.29 -12.62
C VAL A 38 -12.84 14.22 -14.14
N CYS A 39 -11.66 14.06 -14.73
CA CYS A 39 -11.55 13.90 -16.19
C CYS A 39 -12.27 12.63 -16.65
N HIS A 40 -12.85 12.70 -17.85
CA HIS A 40 -13.58 11.57 -18.43
C HIS A 40 -12.67 10.62 -19.21
N SER A 41 -11.47 11.07 -19.60
CA SER A 41 -10.47 10.26 -20.31
C SER A 41 -9.11 10.93 -20.24
N TYR A 42 -8.05 10.15 -20.45
CA TYR A 42 -6.73 10.67 -20.73
C TYR A 42 -6.45 10.67 -22.22
N TRP A 43 -5.62 11.62 -22.66
CA TRP A 43 -5.17 11.69 -24.04
C TRP A 43 -4.40 10.43 -24.41
N ASN A 44 -4.77 9.82 -25.54
CA ASN A 44 -4.07 8.69 -26.17
C ASN A 44 -3.84 7.48 -25.24
N THR A 45 -4.79 7.17 -24.34
CA THR A 45 -4.74 5.96 -23.50
C THR A 45 -5.87 5.00 -23.86
N THR A 46 -5.54 3.72 -23.89
CA THR A 46 -6.49 2.61 -24.06
C THR A 46 -6.73 1.86 -22.74
N GLU A 47 -6.08 2.27 -21.65
CA GLU A 47 -6.23 1.62 -20.37
C GLU A 47 -7.63 1.83 -19.78
N ALA A 48 -8.18 0.78 -19.19
CA ALA A 48 -9.47 0.81 -18.51
C ALA A 48 -9.35 1.48 -17.11
N ILE A 49 -9.02 2.78 -17.12
CA ILE A 49 -8.89 3.60 -15.89
C ILE A 49 -10.24 4.05 -15.33
N PHE A 50 -11.31 3.82 -16.08
CA PHE A 50 -12.67 4.13 -15.66
C PHE A 50 -13.44 2.86 -15.36
N ARG A 51 -14.39 2.97 -14.46
CA ARG A 51 -15.31 1.92 -14.10
C ARG A 51 -16.74 2.40 -14.30
N ASN A 52 -17.51 1.61 -15.02
CA ASN A 52 -18.96 1.80 -15.11
C ASN A 52 -19.63 1.05 -13.95
N ASP A 53 -20.53 1.70 -13.23
CA ASP A 53 -21.47 1.09 -12.32
C ASP A 53 -22.88 1.69 -12.55
N PHE A 54 -23.87 1.23 -11.76
CA PHE A 54 -25.27 1.69 -11.90
C PHE A 54 -25.45 3.20 -11.63
N ASN A 55 -24.47 3.85 -10.97
CA ASN A 55 -24.49 5.27 -10.61
C ASN A 55 -23.60 6.13 -11.51
N GLY A 56 -23.00 5.56 -12.54
CA GLY A 56 -22.21 6.25 -13.55
C GLY A 56 -20.77 5.77 -13.67
N ILE A 57 -19.93 6.65 -14.21
CA ILE A 57 -18.53 6.34 -14.50
C ILE A 57 -17.63 6.82 -13.35
N TYR A 58 -16.86 5.92 -12.77
CA TYR A 58 -15.88 6.23 -11.74
C TYR A 58 -14.47 6.09 -12.29
N PHE A 59 -13.63 7.07 -11.98
CA PHE A 59 -12.19 7.00 -12.23
C PHE A 59 -11.51 6.14 -11.16
N LYS A 60 -10.74 5.14 -11.60
CA LYS A 60 -9.93 4.30 -10.73
C LYS A 60 -8.65 5.05 -10.34
N THR A 61 -8.50 5.40 -9.07
CA THR A 61 -7.32 6.17 -8.61
C THR A 61 -6.05 5.31 -8.57
N GLY A 62 -6.21 4.00 -8.49
CA GLY A 62 -5.12 3.07 -8.20
C GLY A 62 -4.66 3.12 -6.74
N ASP A 63 -5.40 3.82 -5.89
CA ASP A 63 -5.16 3.84 -4.44
C ASP A 63 -6.04 2.81 -3.75
N TRP A 64 -5.48 2.12 -2.77
CA TRP A 64 -6.15 1.14 -1.92
C TRP A 64 -6.43 1.77 -0.55
N GLY A 65 -7.66 1.61 -0.07
CA GLY A 65 -8.06 2.21 1.19
C GLY A 65 -9.50 1.86 1.56
N TYR A 66 -10.08 2.61 2.48
CA TYR A 66 -11.45 2.44 2.95
C TYR A 66 -12.07 3.78 3.32
N ILE A 67 -13.40 3.79 3.50
CA ILE A 67 -14.16 4.95 4.00
C ILE A 67 -14.75 4.55 5.34
N ARG A 68 -14.68 5.43 6.34
CA ARG A 68 -15.32 5.28 7.64
C ARG A 68 -15.85 6.61 8.14
N ASN A 69 -17.14 6.67 8.49
CA ASN A 69 -17.83 7.89 8.93
C ASN A 69 -17.69 9.06 7.93
N GLY A 70 -17.65 8.73 6.62
CA GLY A 70 -17.44 9.68 5.54
C GLY A 70 -16.01 10.22 5.41
N TYR A 71 -15.04 9.70 6.17
CA TYR A 71 -13.62 10.02 6.03
C TYR A 71 -12.91 8.95 5.21
N VAL A 72 -12.00 9.39 4.35
CA VAL A 72 -11.19 8.53 3.47
C VAL A 72 -9.86 8.20 4.14
N TYR A 73 -9.51 6.92 4.13
CA TYR A 73 -8.24 6.39 4.66
C TYR A 73 -7.48 5.71 3.53
N LEU A 74 -6.27 6.20 3.25
CA LEU A 74 -5.37 5.60 2.27
C LEU A 74 -4.46 4.58 2.94
N LYS A 75 -4.33 3.39 2.36
CA LYS A 75 -3.42 2.35 2.85
C LYS A 75 -2.17 2.19 1.98
N SER A 76 -2.33 2.18 0.66
CA SER A 76 -1.21 1.99 -0.28
C SER A 76 -1.65 2.25 -1.71
N ARG A 77 -0.72 2.25 -2.64
CA ARG A 77 -1.03 2.07 -4.07
C ARG A 77 -1.42 0.61 -4.31
N LYS A 78 -2.48 0.38 -5.09
CA LYS A 78 -2.98 -0.96 -5.43
C LYS A 78 -1.88 -1.85 -6.02
N LYS A 79 -1.06 -1.30 -6.93
CA LYS A 79 0.06 -1.99 -7.57
C LYS A 79 1.26 -2.29 -6.66
N GLU A 80 1.31 -1.66 -5.48
CA GLU A 80 2.36 -1.84 -4.48
C GLU A 80 1.95 -2.83 -3.38
N MET A 81 0.65 -3.18 -3.31
CA MET A 81 0.15 -4.19 -2.37
C MET A 81 0.84 -5.53 -2.63
N ILE A 82 1.30 -6.17 -1.56
CA ILE A 82 1.98 -7.47 -1.59
C ILE A 82 0.95 -8.56 -1.39
N ASN A 83 0.94 -9.57 -2.25
CA ASN A 83 -0.04 -10.66 -2.18
C ASN A 83 0.58 -11.91 -1.54
N VAL A 84 0.45 -12.04 -0.23
CA VAL A 84 0.98 -13.16 0.56
C VAL A 84 -0.09 -14.24 0.73
N GLY A 85 -0.03 -15.29 -0.08
CA GLY A 85 -0.98 -16.40 0.01
C GLY A 85 -2.45 -15.98 -0.16
N GLY A 86 -2.72 -15.01 -1.06
CA GLY A 86 -4.05 -14.47 -1.29
C GLY A 86 -4.44 -13.34 -0.32
N LYS A 87 -3.63 -13.04 0.70
CA LYS A 87 -3.86 -11.91 1.62
C LYS A 87 -3.10 -10.69 1.14
N LYS A 88 -3.76 -9.54 1.13
CA LYS A 88 -3.14 -8.27 0.76
C LYS A 88 -2.44 -7.64 1.95
N VAL A 89 -1.17 -7.33 1.79
CA VAL A 89 -0.34 -6.63 2.76
C VAL A 89 0.01 -5.25 2.22
N SER A 90 -0.29 -4.22 3.01
CA SER A 90 0.17 -2.86 2.72
C SER A 90 1.64 -2.73 3.10
N PRO A 91 2.54 -2.37 2.17
CA PRO A 91 3.93 -2.08 2.52
C PRO A 91 4.03 -1.00 3.60
N ILE A 92 3.21 0.04 3.49
CA ILE A 92 3.22 1.19 4.41
C ILE A 92 2.90 0.76 5.85
N GLU A 93 1.95 -0.16 6.04
CA GLU A 93 1.61 -0.68 7.37
C GLU A 93 2.79 -1.37 8.04
N VAL A 94 3.58 -2.12 7.27
CA VAL A 94 4.78 -2.80 7.78
C VAL A 94 5.90 -1.79 8.04
N GLU A 95 6.09 -0.82 7.14
CA GLU A 95 7.07 0.26 7.28
C GLU A 95 6.80 1.13 8.51
N GLU A 96 5.54 1.48 8.79
CA GLU A 96 5.16 2.22 9.99
C GLU A 96 5.59 1.50 11.27
N VAL A 97 5.53 0.17 11.31
CA VAL A 97 5.97 -0.63 12.45
C VAL A 97 7.50 -0.73 12.50
N LEU A 98 8.16 -0.95 11.35
CA LEU A 98 9.62 -1.01 11.27
C LEU A 98 10.27 0.31 11.72
N ASN A 99 9.72 1.44 11.30
CA ASN A 99 10.23 2.77 11.64
C ASN A 99 10.02 3.16 13.12
N GLN A 100 9.27 2.37 13.92
CA GLN A 100 9.17 2.54 15.37
C GLN A 100 10.30 1.84 16.14
N ILE A 101 11.11 1.00 15.47
CA ILE A 101 12.20 0.27 16.10
C ILE A 101 13.37 1.21 16.33
N GLY A 102 13.83 1.34 17.59
CA GLY A 102 15.04 2.10 17.88
C GLY A 102 16.24 1.55 17.09
N GLY A 103 16.94 2.44 16.38
CA GLY A 103 18.06 2.06 15.51
C GLY A 103 17.68 1.82 14.05
N VAL A 104 16.40 1.81 13.69
CA VAL A 104 15.94 1.89 12.28
C VAL A 104 15.68 3.36 11.97
N GLU A 105 16.38 3.89 10.98
CA GLU A 105 16.21 5.28 10.52
C GLU A 105 15.14 5.39 9.44
N GLU A 106 15.12 4.43 8.51
CA GLU A 106 14.17 4.39 7.42
C GLU A 106 13.96 2.96 6.94
N SER A 107 12.75 2.64 6.50
CA SER A 107 12.45 1.32 5.93
C SER A 107 11.54 1.42 4.70
N VAL A 108 11.70 0.46 3.79
CA VAL A 108 10.82 0.27 2.64
C VAL A 108 10.55 -1.21 2.44
N CYS A 109 9.28 -1.56 2.26
CA CYS A 109 8.86 -2.94 2.00
C CYS A 109 8.42 -3.11 0.55
N VAL A 110 8.77 -4.26 -0.02
CA VAL A 110 8.34 -4.69 -1.36
C VAL A 110 7.92 -6.16 -1.32
N GLY A 111 7.08 -6.56 -2.29
CA GLY A 111 6.85 -7.97 -2.56
C GLY A 111 8.05 -8.58 -3.28
N MET A 112 8.50 -9.74 -2.83
CA MET A 112 9.41 -10.60 -3.55
C MET A 112 8.76 -11.97 -3.76
N ALA A 113 9.18 -12.69 -4.80
CA ALA A 113 8.72 -14.06 -5.02
C ALA A 113 9.05 -14.92 -3.79
N ASP A 114 8.07 -15.72 -3.35
CA ASP A 114 8.27 -16.63 -2.23
C ASP A 114 9.31 -17.69 -2.59
N PRO A 115 10.45 -17.78 -1.86
CA PRO A 115 11.46 -18.82 -2.10
C PRO A 115 10.90 -20.24 -2.00
N GLY A 116 9.85 -20.45 -1.18
CA GLY A 116 9.12 -21.71 -1.05
C GLY A 116 8.15 -21.99 -2.18
N ASN A 117 7.86 -21.01 -3.03
CA ASN A 117 6.92 -21.07 -4.14
C ASN A 117 5.49 -21.53 -3.72
N VAL A 118 5.09 -21.23 -2.50
CA VAL A 118 3.78 -21.60 -1.91
C VAL A 118 2.85 -20.40 -1.82
N LEU A 119 3.40 -19.26 -1.37
CA LEU A 119 2.61 -18.06 -1.06
C LEU A 119 2.50 -17.07 -2.22
N GLY A 120 3.21 -17.31 -3.31
CA GLY A 120 3.34 -16.40 -4.44
C GLY A 120 4.31 -15.27 -4.12
N GLU A 121 3.90 -14.28 -3.32
CA GLU A 121 4.77 -13.23 -2.81
C GLU A 121 4.92 -13.33 -1.29
N VAL A 122 6.01 -12.75 -0.80
CA VAL A 122 6.31 -12.53 0.62
C VAL A 122 6.88 -11.13 0.81
N VAL A 123 6.83 -10.64 2.05
CA VAL A 123 7.34 -9.30 2.37
C VAL A 123 8.87 -9.34 2.47
N LYS A 124 9.53 -8.46 1.71
CA LYS A 124 10.95 -8.13 1.85
C LYS A 124 11.07 -6.70 2.36
N ALA A 125 11.86 -6.48 3.40
CA ALA A 125 12.15 -5.16 3.95
C ALA A 125 13.56 -4.72 3.61
N PHE A 126 13.70 -3.49 3.14
CA PHE A 126 14.97 -2.76 3.06
C PHE A 126 15.00 -1.79 4.24
N VAL A 127 16.09 -1.79 4.98
CA VAL A 127 16.24 -0.96 6.18
C VAL A 127 17.54 -0.17 6.14
N VAL A 128 17.46 1.09 6.54
CA VAL A 128 18.61 1.92 6.90
C VAL A 128 18.71 1.90 8.41
N VAL A 129 19.82 1.44 8.95
CA VAL A 129 20.02 1.30 10.39
C VAL A 129 21.19 2.15 10.87
N SER A 130 21.04 2.80 12.03
CA SER A 130 22.10 3.50 12.73
C SER A 130 22.78 2.64 13.80
N ASP A 131 22.10 1.56 14.24
CA ASP A 131 22.67 0.59 15.19
C ASP A 131 23.02 -0.72 14.45
N GLU A 132 24.31 -0.97 14.24
CA GLU A 132 24.82 -2.18 13.62
C GLU A 132 24.57 -3.46 14.43
N ASN A 133 24.32 -3.33 15.75
CA ASN A 133 24.04 -4.46 16.65
C ASN A 133 22.57 -4.89 16.59
N LEU A 134 21.69 -4.12 15.97
CA LEU A 134 20.28 -4.46 15.81
C LEU A 134 20.15 -5.70 14.90
N SER A 135 19.81 -6.85 15.45
CA SER A 135 19.71 -8.09 14.67
C SER A 135 18.41 -8.15 13.86
N ASP A 136 18.47 -8.84 12.71
CA ASP A 136 17.27 -9.06 11.88
C ASP A 136 16.21 -9.86 12.64
N THR A 137 16.64 -10.79 13.51
CA THR A 137 15.73 -11.53 14.40
C THR A 137 14.98 -10.60 15.35
N SER A 138 15.66 -9.60 15.92
CA SER A 138 15.01 -8.62 16.79
C SER A 138 14.00 -7.76 16.03
N ILE A 139 14.33 -7.35 14.79
CA ILE A 139 13.43 -6.60 13.91
C ILE A 139 12.17 -7.45 13.61
N CYS A 140 12.35 -8.68 13.15
CA CYS A 140 11.23 -9.59 12.86
C CYS A 140 10.36 -9.85 14.09
N SER A 141 10.96 -10.09 15.26
CA SER A 141 10.24 -10.31 16.51
C SER A 141 9.41 -9.09 16.92
N TYR A 142 9.93 -7.88 16.73
CA TYR A 142 9.18 -6.66 17.00
C TYR A 142 7.98 -6.54 16.06
N VAL A 143 8.17 -6.71 14.75
CA VAL A 143 7.07 -6.67 13.77
C VAL A 143 6.02 -7.74 14.10
N GLN A 144 6.44 -8.97 14.42
CA GLN A 144 5.56 -10.08 14.81
C GLN A 144 4.74 -9.78 16.06
N SER A 145 5.25 -8.97 16.99
CA SER A 145 4.51 -8.55 18.18
C SER A 145 3.39 -7.54 17.88
N LYS A 146 3.40 -6.91 16.70
CA LYS A 146 2.48 -5.83 16.31
C LYS A 146 1.56 -6.20 15.15
N LEU A 147 2.02 -7.07 14.26
CA LEU A 147 1.28 -7.45 13.04
C LEU A 147 1.14 -8.97 12.94
N GLU A 148 0.22 -9.40 12.10
CA GLU A 148 -0.01 -10.81 11.82
C GLU A 148 1.20 -11.45 11.10
N ASN A 149 1.45 -12.73 11.35
CA ASN A 149 2.62 -13.46 10.87
C ASN A 149 2.89 -13.34 9.36
N TYR A 150 1.84 -13.30 8.55
CA TYR A 150 1.99 -13.17 7.09
C TYR A 150 2.45 -11.78 6.62
N LYS A 151 2.45 -10.78 7.51
CA LYS A 151 2.97 -9.42 7.28
C LYS A 151 4.43 -9.26 7.70
N VAL A 152 4.96 -10.22 8.47
CA VAL A 152 6.35 -10.17 8.94
C VAL A 152 7.31 -10.35 7.77
N PRO A 153 8.31 -9.48 7.59
CA PRO A 153 9.30 -9.66 6.53
C PRO A 153 10.04 -11.01 6.67
N VAL A 154 10.12 -11.76 5.58
CA VAL A 154 10.91 -13.00 5.51
C VAL A 154 12.36 -12.74 5.13
N CYS A 155 12.63 -11.56 4.59
CA CYS A 155 13.96 -11.11 4.21
C CYS A 155 14.14 -9.65 4.62
N ILE A 156 15.26 -9.37 5.28
CA ILE A 156 15.68 -8.00 5.62
C ILE A 156 16.99 -7.74 4.90
N GLU A 157 17.05 -6.67 4.14
CA GLU A 157 18.27 -6.21 3.47
C GLU A 157 18.64 -4.82 3.99
N ARG A 158 19.90 -4.71 4.47
CA ARG A 158 20.43 -3.44 4.97
C ARG A 158 21.03 -2.67 3.81
N ILE A 159 20.59 -1.43 3.66
CA ILE A 159 21.09 -0.52 2.62
C ILE A 159 21.53 0.80 3.25
N LYS A 160 22.39 1.52 2.53
CA LYS A 160 22.91 2.82 3.02
C LYS A 160 21.87 3.93 2.94
N GLU A 161 21.04 3.89 1.91
CA GLU A 161 20.00 4.88 1.68
C GLU A 161 18.85 4.29 0.86
N ILE A 162 17.63 4.78 1.09
CA ILE A 162 16.46 4.44 0.29
C ILE A 162 16.47 5.29 -0.99
N PRO A 163 16.36 4.65 -2.20
CA PRO A 163 16.32 5.41 -3.44
C PRO A 163 15.06 6.26 -3.54
N LYS A 164 15.25 7.56 -3.79
CA LYS A 164 14.18 8.56 -3.88
C LYS A 164 14.30 9.37 -5.17
N THR A 165 13.18 9.88 -5.64
CA THR A 165 13.16 10.90 -6.69
C THR A 165 13.65 12.24 -6.13
N PRO A 166 13.99 13.24 -6.99
CA PRO A 166 14.31 14.59 -6.53
C PRO A 166 13.22 15.25 -5.68
N SER A 167 11.97 14.80 -5.83
CA SER A 167 10.84 15.28 -5.02
C SER A 167 10.64 14.50 -3.70
N GLY A 168 11.56 13.59 -3.34
CA GLY A 168 11.52 12.81 -2.11
C GLY A 168 10.63 11.55 -2.16
N LYS A 169 10.05 11.21 -3.32
CA LYS A 169 9.22 10.00 -3.45
C LYS A 169 10.09 8.74 -3.54
N ILE A 170 9.76 7.73 -2.77
CA ILE A 170 10.44 6.43 -2.77
C ILE A 170 10.27 5.74 -4.13
N GLN A 171 11.39 5.26 -4.69
CA GLN A 171 11.46 4.54 -5.95
C GLN A 171 11.49 3.02 -5.71
N ARG A 172 10.37 2.44 -5.26
CA ARG A 172 10.26 1.00 -4.93
C ARG A 172 10.65 0.07 -6.07
N LEU A 173 10.53 0.51 -7.32
CA LEU A 173 10.91 -0.30 -8.49
C LEU A 173 12.42 -0.57 -8.57
N LEU A 174 13.25 0.26 -7.96
CA LEU A 174 14.70 0.06 -7.90
C LEU A 174 15.12 -0.93 -6.79
N LEU A 175 14.16 -1.35 -5.95
CA LEU A 175 14.36 -2.26 -4.83
C LEU A 175 13.76 -3.66 -5.08
N LYS A 176 13.25 -3.91 -6.27
CA LYS A 176 12.66 -5.22 -6.66
C LYS A 176 13.69 -6.11 -7.32
#